data_06c5bfa85d91dfdc208aa87a8652722c
#
_entry.id   06c5bfa85d91dfdc208aa87a8652722c
#
_cell.length_a   1.000
_cell.length_b   1.000
_cell.length_c   1.000
_cell.angle_alpha   90.00
_cell.angle_beta   90.00
_cell.angle_gamma   90.00
#
_symmetry.space_group_name_H-M   'P 1'
#
loop_
_entity.id
_entity.type
_entity.pdbx_description
1 polymer ?
#
loop_
_entity_poly.entity_id
_entity_poly.type
_entity_poly.pdbx_seq_one_letter_code
_entity_poly.pdbx_strand_id
1 'polypeptide(L)'
;EEVKLIGCEAGGKGIDTPYNAAALTKGKIGIFHGMKSIFNQGDYGQIAPVYSVSAGLDYPGVGPEHAYLRDIGRAQYVPVTDEEAVEAFEYLSRMEGIIPAIESAHAVAYAMKLAPTMDKDETIMICLSGRGDKDVRSIAEYRGVDLNE
;
A
#
# COMPACT_ATOMS: atom_id res chain seq x y z
N GLU A 1 5.97 2.09 24.36
CA GLU A 1 6.66 1.54 23.17
C GLU A 1 7.07 2.71 22.27
N GLU A 2 8.37 2.85 22.05
CA GLU A 2 8.96 4.07 21.46
C GLU A 2 8.84 4.10 19.92
N VAL A 3 8.82 2.93 19.26
CA VAL A 3 8.79 2.84 17.80
C VAL A 3 7.37 2.99 17.27
N LYS A 4 7.15 3.95 16.36
CA LYS A 4 5.90 4.08 15.59
C LYS A 4 5.86 3.03 14.48
N LEU A 5 4.74 2.34 14.35
CA LEU A 5 4.49 1.39 13.26
C LEU A 5 3.48 1.99 12.29
N ILE A 6 3.85 2.03 11.01
CA ILE A 6 3.00 2.57 9.95
C ILE A 6 2.87 1.52 8.84
N GLY A 7 1.65 1.07 8.58
CA GLY A 7 1.31 0.23 7.44
C GLY A 7 0.77 1.07 6.28
N CYS A 8 1.26 0.82 5.07
CA CYS A 8 0.79 1.51 3.88
C CYS A 8 -0.16 0.61 3.11
N GLU A 9 -1.36 1.12 2.81
CA GLU A 9 -2.40 0.41 2.07
C GLU A 9 -2.52 0.95 0.64
N ALA A 10 -3.05 0.12 -0.26
CA ALA A 10 -3.30 0.52 -1.64
C ALA A 10 -4.49 1.50 -1.74
N GLY A 11 -4.17 2.78 -1.81
CA GLY A 11 -5.13 3.84 -2.09
C GLY A 11 -5.64 3.86 -3.53
N GLY A 12 -5.04 3.09 -4.43
CA GLY A 12 -5.47 2.92 -5.81
C GLY A 12 -5.58 4.27 -6.55
N LYS A 13 -6.72 4.50 -7.17
CA LYS A 13 -7.03 5.78 -7.86
C LYS A 13 -7.56 6.87 -6.92
N GLY A 14 -7.39 6.69 -5.64
CA GLY A 14 -7.84 7.61 -4.59
C GLY A 14 -8.86 6.98 -3.65
N ILE A 15 -8.74 7.32 -2.38
CA ILE A 15 -9.54 6.74 -1.30
C ILE A 15 -11.03 7.08 -1.40
N ASP A 16 -11.37 8.17 -2.07
CA ASP A 16 -12.76 8.60 -2.29
C ASP A 16 -13.38 8.01 -3.56
N THR A 17 -12.64 7.16 -4.28
CA THR A 17 -13.12 6.41 -5.43
C THR A 17 -13.44 4.96 -5.04
N PRO A 18 -14.21 4.22 -5.84
CA PRO A 18 -14.39 2.78 -5.64
C PRO A 18 -13.14 1.95 -6.03
N TYR A 19 -12.13 2.59 -6.64
CA TYR A 19 -10.92 1.95 -7.16
C TYR A 19 -9.77 2.05 -6.16
N ASN A 20 -9.92 1.40 -5.01
CA ASN A 20 -8.88 1.26 -3.98
C ASN A 20 -9.01 -0.09 -3.27
N ALA A 21 -7.98 -0.50 -2.54
CA ALA A 21 -7.96 -1.72 -1.73
C ALA A 21 -7.56 -1.42 -0.27
N ALA A 22 -7.81 -0.21 0.21
CA ALA A 22 -7.43 0.24 1.55
C ALA A 22 -8.45 -0.25 2.59
N ALA A 23 -8.38 -1.53 2.94
CA ALA A 23 -9.34 -2.19 3.81
C ALA A 23 -9.37 -1.64 5.24
N LEU A 24 -8.22 -1.30 5.83
CA LEU A 24 -8.16 -0.74 7.19
C LEU A 24 -8.63 0.72 7.24
N THR A 25 -8.53 1.44 6.14
CA THR A 25 -9.02 2.82 6.04
C THR A 25 -10.51 2.90 5.75
N LYS A 26 -11.03 2.06 4.84
CA LYS A 26 -12.43 2.16 4.32
C LYS A 26 -13.30 0.97 4.67
N GLY A 27 -12.72 -0.18 4.96
CA GLY A 27 -13.45 -1.42 5.18
C GLY A 27 -14.23 -1.45 6.50
N LYS A 28 -15.05 -2.47 6.62
CA LYS A 28 -15.88 -2.75 7.80
C LYS A 28 -15.56 -4.14 8.36
N ILE A 29 -15.83 -4.32 9.65
CA ILE A 29 -15.69 -5.64 10.30
C ILE A 29 -16.70 -6.62 9.70
N GLY A 30 -16.23 -7.84 9.41
CA GLY A 30 -17.06 -8.92 8.90
C GLY A 30 -16.34 -10.25 8.92
N ILE A 31 -16.97 -11.28 8.35
CA ILE A 31 -16.38 -12.60 8.17
C ILE A 31 -15.91 -12.71 6.72
N PHE A 32 -14.64 -13.00 6.54
CA PHE A 32 -13.99 -13.09 5.25
C PHE A 32 -12.98 -14.24 5.25
N HIS A 33 -13.07 -15.14 4.28
CA HIS A 33 -12.26 -16.38 4.22
C HIS A 33 -12.22 -17.16 5.55
N GLY A 34 -13.38 -17.26 6.23
CA GLY A 34 -13.51 -17.99 7.49
C GLY A 34 -12.93 -17.31 8.73
N MET A 35 -12.47 -16.06 8.60
CA MET A 35 -11.94 -15.27 9.72
C MET A 35 -12.73 -13.98 9.92
N LYS A 36 -12.82 -13.52 11.17
CA LYS A 36 -13.31 -12.18 11.50
C LYS A 36 -12.16 -11.19 11.29
N SER A 37 -12.36 -10.25 10.38
CA SER A 37 -11.36 -9.22 10.07
C SER A 37 -12.06 -7.97 9.51
N ILE A 38 -11.29 -7.10 8.84
CA ILE A 38 -11.76 -5.91 8.17
C ILE A 38 -11.57 -6.09 6.67
N PHE A 39 -12.61 -5.79 5.89
CA PHE A 39 -12.53 -5.87 4.44
C PHE A 39 -13.45 -4.85 3.77
N ASN A 40 -13.18 -4.55 2.51
CA ASN A 40 -14.01 -3.65 1.71
C ASN A 40 -15.34 -4.33 1.40
N GLN A 41 -16.41 -3.71 1.86
CA GLN A 41 -17.77 -4.25 1.77
C GLN A 41 -18.69 -3.28 1.05
N GLY A 42 -19.58 -3.84 0.24
CA GLY A 42 -20.76 -3.13 -0.27
C GLY A 42 -21.82 -2.91 0.82
N ASP A 43 -22.91 -2.27 0.43
CA ASP A 43 -23.98 -1.87 1.35
C ASP A 43 -24.67 -3.05 2.05
N TYR A 44 -24.62 -4.23 1.44
CA TYR A 44 -25.22 -5.46 1.97
C TYR A 44 -24.21 -6.43 2.60
N GLY A 45 -23.01 -5.95 2.92
CA GLY A 45 -21.97 -6.75 3.58
C GLY A 45 -21.25 -7.75 2.67
N GLN A 46 -21.46 -7.69 1.36
CA GLN A 46 -20.74 -8.47 0.37
C GLN A 46 -19.38 -7.87 0.08
N ILE A 47 -18.43 -8.68 -0.38
CA ILE A 47 -17.12 -8.20 -0.81
C ILE A 47 -17.30 -7.18 -1.93
N ALA A 48 -16.76 -5.98 -1.72
CA ALA A 48 -16.75 -4.96 -2.76
C ALA A 48 -15.60 -5.23 -3.76
N PRO A 49 -15.78 -4.89 -5.03
CA PRO A 49 -14.65 -4.81 -5.96
C PRO A 49 -13.57 -3.86 -5.43
N VAL A 50 -12.33 -4.22 -5.64
CA VAL A 50 -11.16 -3.40 -5.25
C VAL A 50 -10.25 -3.19 -6.45
N TYR A 51 -9.26 -2.32 -6.31
CA TYR A 51 -8.31 -2.05 -7.36
C TYR A 51 -6.99 -1.54 -6.78
N SER A 52 -5.89 -2.04 -7.30
CA SER A 52 -4.53 -1.53 -7.10
C SER A 52 -3.67 -1.84 -8.33
N VAL A 53 -2.74 -0.96 -8.66
CA VAL A 53 -1.67 -1.23 -9.63
C VAL A 53 -0.76 -2.37 -9.15
N SER A 54 -0.69 -2.59 -7.84
CA SER A 54 0.05 -3.67 -7.22
C SER A 54 -0.81 -4.93 -7.12
N ALA A 55 -0.45 -5.98 -7.85
CA ALA A 55 -1.18 -7.25 -7.82
C ALA A 55 -1.22 -7.88 -6.43
N GLY A 56 -0.18 -7.71 -5.62
CA GLY A 56 -0.13 -8.23 -4.25
C GLY A 56 -1.00 -7.47 -3.26
N LEU A 57 -1.37 -6.22 -3.57
CA LEU A 57 -2.25 -5.39 -2.75
C LEU A 57 -3.68 -5.28 -3.31
N ASP A 58 -3.93 -5.80 -4.50
CA ASP A 58 -5.26 -5.86 -5.11
C ASP A 58 -6.12 -6.95 -4.46
N TYR A 59 -6.44 -6.73 -3.18
CA TYR A 59 -7.12 -7.66 -2.31
C TYR A 59 -8.06 -6.94 -1.34
N PRO A 60 -9.30 -7.41 -1.15
CA PRO A 60 -10.34 -6.65 -0.45
C PRO A 60 -10.24 -6.66 1.08
N GLY A 61 -9.31 -7.36 1.67
CA GLY A 61 -9.25 -7.52 3.12
C GLY A 61 -7.85 -7.59 3.68
N VAL A 62 -7.75 -7.70 4.98
CA VAL A 62 -6.48 -7.82 5.72
C VAL A 62 -6.52 -8.99 6.69
N GLY A 63 -5.35 -9.47 7.11
CA GLY A 63 -5.23 -10.42 8.20
C GLY A 63 -5.76 -9.86 9.52
N PRO A 64 -6.35 -10.70 10.39
CA PRO A 64 -6.91 -10.26 11.67
C PRO A 64 -5.89 -9.58 12.59
N GLU A 65 -4.61 -9.90 12.47
CA GLU A 65 -3.55 -9.27 13.26
C GLU A 65 -3.40 -7.78 12.93
N HIS A 66 -3.42 -7.39 11.65
CA HIS A 66 -3.41 -5.98 11.26
C HIS A 66 -4.66 -5.24 11.73
N ALA A 67 -5.83 -5.88 11.65
CA ALA A 67 -7.06 -5.32 12.19
C ALA A 67 -6.95 -5.09 13.71
N TYR A 68 -6.39 -6.03 14.44
CA TYR A 68 -6.16 -5.92 15.89
C TYR A 68 -5.16 -4.81 16.23
N LEU A 69 -4.01 -4.74 15.54
CA LEU A 69 -3.00 -3.71 15.76
C LEU A 69 -3.54 -2.29 15.53
N ARG A 70 -4.43 -2.13 14.54
CA ARG A 70 -5.15 -0.88 14.32
C ARG A 70 -6.08 -0.57 15.49
N ASP A 71 -6.91 -1.54 15.87
CA ASP A 71 -7.97 -1.35 16.88
C ASP A 71 -7.40 -1.00 18.26
N ILE A 72 -6.24 -1.55 18.63
CA ILE A 72 -5.55 -1.19 19.88
C ILE A 72 -4.66 0.06 19.76
N GLY A 73 -4.62 0.69 18.58
CA GLY A 73 -3.80 1.88 18.32
C GLY A 73 -2.29 1.62 18.30
N ARG A 74 -1.85 0.34 18.14
CA ARG A 74 -0.42 0.01 18.09
C ARG A 74 0.21 0.38 16.75
N ALA A 75 -0.53 0.26 15.67
CA ALA A 75 -0.09 0.62 14.33
C ALA A 75 -1.08 1.59 13.68
N GLN A 76 -0.54 2.56 12.95
CA GLN A 76 -1.29 3.46 12.08
C GLN A 76 -1.30 2.88 10.67
N TYR A 77 -2.41 3.05 9.94
CA TYR A 77 -2.51 2.64 8.55
C TYR A 77 -2.88 3.84 7.69
N VAL A 78 -2.19 3.95 6.54
CA VAL A 78 -2.30 5.11 5.65
C VAL A 78 -2.47 4.65 4.19
N PRO A 79 -3.39 5.24 3.43
CA PRO A 79 -3.52 4.94 2.02
C PRO A 79 -2.44 5.66 1.20
N VAL A 80 -1.91 4.97 0.20
CA VAL A 80 -0.98 5.47 -0.81
C VAL A 80 -1.57 5.20 -2.18
N THR A 81 -1.64 6.20 -3.04
CA THR A 81 -2.20 6.05 -4.38
C THR A 81 -1.25 5.31 -5.32
N ASP A 82 -1.79 4.78 -6.42
CA ASP A 82 -0.98 4.12 -7.46
C ASP A 82 0.07 5.05 -8.03
N GLU A 83 -0.28 6.32 -8.30
CA GLU A 83 0.68 7.31 -8.82
C GLU A 83 1.85 7.52 -7.86
N GLU A 84 1.56 7.72 -6.58
CA GLU A 84 2.59 7.87 -5.55
C GLU A 84 3.49 6.64 -5.43
N ALA A 85 2.91 5.44 -5.51
CA ALA A 85 3.67 4.20 -5.45
C ALA A 85 4.56 4.02 -6.69
N VAL A 86 4.06 4.35 -7.89
CA VAL A 86 4.83 4.30 -9.15
C VAL A 86 5.95 5.34 -9.14
N GLU A 87 5.69 6.57 -8.72
CA GLU A 87 6.72 7.61 -8.57
C GLU A 87 7.82 7.17 -7.59
N ALA A 88 7.46 6.57 -6.46
CA ALA A 88 8.41 6.07 -5.48
C ALA A 88 9.22 4.87 -6.00
N PHE A 89 8.61 3.97 -6.78
CA PHE A 89 9.29 2.89 -7.48
C PHE A 89 10.38 3.44 -8.40
N GLU A 90 10.03 4.41 -9.24
CA GLU A 90 10.97 5.04 -10.17
C GLU A 90 12.05 5.84 -9.44
N TYR A 91 11.67 6.57 -8.38
CA TYR A 91 12.60 7.36 -7.58
C TYR A 91 13.67 6.49 -6.94
N LEU A 92 13.28 5.44 -6.22
CA LEU A 92 14.22 4.54 -5.55
C LEU A 92 15.14 3.85 -6.57
N SER A 93 14.59 3.44 -7.72
CA SER A 93 15.35 2.82 -8.80
C SER A 93 16.43 3.75 -9.35
N ARG A 94 16.15 5.04 -9.51
CA ARG A 94 17.10 6.04 -10.04
C ARG A 94 18.13 6.46 -8.98
N MET A 95 17.71 6.64 -7.74
CA MET A 95 18.56 7.21 -6.69
C MET A 95 19.47 6.18 -6.04
N GLU A 96 18.97 4.95 -5.84
CA GLU A 96 19.68 3.92 -5.10
C GLU A 96 20.05 2.70 -5.97
N GLY A 97 19.58 2.64 -7.22
CA GLY A 97 19.77 1.49 -8.10
C GLY A 97 19.02 0.24 -7.63
N ILE A 98 18.01 0.41 -6.76
CA ILE A 98 17.18 -0.66 -6.23
C ILE A 98 15.82 -0.62 -6.92
N ILE A 99 15.45 -1.69 -7.60
CA ILE A 99 14.10 -1.86 -8.17
C ILE A 99 13.22 -2.52 -7.09
N PRO A 100 12.38 -1.77 -6.36
CA PRO A 100 11.55 -2.36 -5.31
C PRO A 100 10.40 -3.15 -5.91
N ALA A 101 9.83 -4.10 -5.16
CA ALA A 101 8.49 -4.58 -5.49
C ALA A 101 7.50 -3.41 -5.38
N ILE A 102 6.50 -3.34 -6.26
CA ILE A 102 5.55 -2.22 -6.24
C ILE A 102 4.73 -2.20 -4.94
N GLU A 103 4.54 -3.36 -4.31
CA GLU A 103 3.97 -3.47 -2.97
C GLU A 103 4.77 -2.62 -1.97
N SER A 104 6.08 -2.82 -1.92
CA SER A 104 6.99 -2.11 -1.01
C SER A 104 7.18 -0.64 -1.39
N ALA A 105 6.99 -0.29 -2.66
CA ALA A 105 7.05 1.10 -3.13
C ALA A 105 6.00 2.00 -2.44
N HIS A 106 4.88 1.44 -1.96
CA HIS A 106 3.91 2.16 -1.14
C HIS A 106 4.54 2.68 0.16
N ALA A 107 5.38 1.87 0.82
CA ALA A 107 6.08 2.31 2.03
C ALA A 107 7.15 3.37 1.71
N VAL A 108 7.84 3.26 0.58
CA VAL A 108 8.79 4.28 0.10
C VAL A 108 8.06 5.60 -0.18
N ALA A 109 6.92 5.56 -0.86
CA ALA A 109 6.11 6.74 -1.15
C ALA A 109 5.69 7.48 0.12
N TYR A 110 5.23 6.75 1.12
CA TYR A 110 4.86 7.37 2.39
C TYR A 110 6.07 7.92 3.15
N ALA A 111 7.21 7.22 3.13
CA ALA A 111 8.44 7.73 3.72
C ALA A 111 8.90 9.04 3.07
N MET A 112 8.77 9.18 1.74
CA MET A 112 9.09 10.43 1.02
C MET A 112 8.21 11.61 1.49
N LYS A 113 6.96 11.35 1.88
CA LYS A 113 6.06 12.37 2.46
C LYS A 113 6.36 12.67 3.92
N LEU A 114 6.73 11.64 4.69
CA LEU A 114 6.93 11.75 6.13
C LEU A 114 8.29 12.40 6.47
N ALA A 115 9.36 12.02 5.78
CA ALA A 115 10.72 12.45 6.08
C ALA A 115 10.91 13.98 6.16
N PRO A 116 10.30 14.80 5.28
CA PRO A 116 10.42 16.25 5.37
C PRO A 116 9.77 16.86 6.62
N THR A 117 8.94 16.11 7.32
CA THR A 117 8.21 16.56 8.53
C THR A 117 8.87 16.13 9.83
N MET A 118 9.95 15.33 9.73
CA MET A 118 10.66 14.76 10.87
C MET A 118 11.90 15.59 11.24
N ASP A 119 12.33 15.43 12.46
CA ASP A 119 13.60 16.00 12.92
C ASP A 119 14.79 15.24 12.31
N LYS A 120 15.95 15.90 12.18
CA LYS A 120 17.12 15.35 11.47
C LYS A 120 17.77 14.16 12.17
N ASP A 121 17.52 13.98 13.44
CA ASP A 121 18.03 12.88 14.28
C ASP A 121 17.05 11.72 14.39
N GLU A 122 15.83 11.85 13.83
CA GLU A 122 14.89 10.75 13.72
C GLU A 122 15.24 9.80 12.58
N THR A 123 14.86 8.53 12.74
CA THR A 123 15.16 7.46 11.76
C THR A 123 13.89 6.86 11.23
N ILE A 124 13.80 6.71 9.90
CA ILE A 124 12.76 5.90 9.23
C ILE A 124 13.39 4.58 8.79
N MET A 125 12.76 3.47 9.18
CA MET A 125 13.11 2.15 8.67
C MET A 125 11.98 1.65 7.77
N ILE A 126 12.30 1.36 6.50
CA ILE A 126 11.36 0.84 5.51
C ILE A 126 11.60 -0.66 5.35
N CYS A 127 10.55 -1.47 5.52
CA CYS A 127 10.59 -2.89 5.15
C CYS A 127 10.43 -3.01 3.63
N LEU A 128 11.56 -3.12 2.94
CA LEU A 128 11.62 -3.25 1.47
C LEU A 128 11.66 -4.73 1.10
N SER A 129 10.51 -5.40 1.21
CA SER A 129 10.35 -6.81 0.89
C SER A 129 10.15 -7.06 -0.60
N GLY A 130 10.44 -8.28 -1.05
CA GLY A 130 10.26 -8.68 -2.44
C GLY A 130 11.30 -8.08 -3.40
N ARG A 131 10.99 -8.14 -4.68
CA ARG A 131 11.83 -7.62 -5.77
C ARG A 131 10.96 -7.06 -6.89
N GLY A 132 11.43 -6.01 -7.57
CA GLY A 132 10.62 -5.27 -8.54
C GLY A 132 10.85 -5.61 -10.00
N ASP A 133 11.79 -6.51 -10.33
CA ASP A 133 12.01 -6.95 -11.72
C ASP A 133 10.75 -7.58 -12.35
N LYS A 134 9.91 -8.20 -11.55
CA LYS A 134 8.58 -8.69 -11.96
C LYS A 134 7.60 -7.59 -12.36
N ASP A 135 7.79 -6.38 -11.85
CA ASP A 135 6.83 -5.26 -11.96
C ASP A 135 7.20 -4.27 -13.07
N VAL A 136 8.42 -4.34 -13.63
CA VAL A 136 8.93 -3.38 -14.64
C VAL A 136 7.97 -3.24 -15.81
N ARG A 137 7.41 -4.37 -16.30
CA ARG A 137 6.45 -4.35 -17.40
C ARG A 137 5.15 -3.63 -17.01
N SER A 138 4.61 -3.94 -15.84
CA SER A 138 3.37 -3.29 -15.36
C SER A 138 3.57 -1.78 -15.14
N ILE A 139 4.74 -1.36 -14.67
CA ILE A 139 5.09 0.06 -14.54
C ILE A 139 5.19 0.74 -15.91
N ALA A 140 5.85 0.09 -16.89
CA ALA A 140 5.94 0.62 -18.25
C ALA A 140 4.55 0.78 -18.89
N GLU A 141 3.69 -0.24 -18.77
CA GLU A 141 2.30 -0.20 -19.23
C GLU A 141 1.51 0.94 -18.52
N TYR A 142 1.69 1.10 -17.22
CA TYR A 142 1.07 2.19 -16.45
C TYR A 142 1.50 3.57 -16.96
N ARG A 143 2.78 3.73 -17.34
CA ARG A 143 3.33 4.96 -17.94
C ARG A 143 3.07 5.10 -19.46
N GLY A 144 2.44 4.11 -20.09
CA GLY A 144 2.19 4.10 -21.54
C GLY A 144 3.45 3.90 -22.37
N VAL A 145 4.47 3.24 -21.81
CA VAL A 145 5.74 2.92 -22.49
C VAL A 145 5.67 1.50 -23.05
N ASP A 146 5.92 1.34 -24.34
CA ASP A 146 6.05 0.02 -24.96
C ASP A 146 7.49 -0.49 -24.81
N LEU A 147 7.65 -1.65 -24.16
CA LEU A 147 8.96 -2.31 -23.97
C LEU A 147 9.34 -3.22 -25.14
N ASN A 148 8.53 -3.31 -26.18
CA ASN A 148 8.78 -4.18 -27.35
C ASN A 148 9.43 -3.42 -28.52
N GLU A 149 9.80 -2.14 -28.36
CA GLU A 149 10.54 -1.35 -29.35
C GLU A 149 12.06 -1.36 -29.12
#